data_52a9cb9af7b4fbcf383800068d4c4d67
#
_entry.id   52a9cb9af7b4fbcf383800068d4c4d67
#
_cell.length_a   1.000
_cell.length_b   1.000
_cell.length_c   1.000
_cell.angle_alpha   90.00
_cell.angle_beta   90.00
_cell.angle_gamma   90.00
#
_symmetry.space_group_name_H-M   'P 1'
#
loop_
_entity.id
_entity.type
_entity.pdbx_description
1 polymer ?
#
loop_
_entity_poly.entity_id
_entity_poly.type
_entity_poly.pdbx_seq_one_letter_code
_entity_poly.pdbx_strand_id
1 'polypeptide(L)'
;MTTTVTSLGHEVVGEGADLETIARVTVAELPDVALVIVGENSLQALELIRTIVREAACPVIAILDVQDRAFVDQAARLGIFSYIAHGGDLEEMQSSIDVALERFAEYHALEGAFGRRAVTERVKGILMERHGVDEQHAFEMLRDHARSTNRKIVDVAEAVLASYRLLPSGKDPASLEEGSFSRTEDEGRA
;
A
#
# COMPACT_ATOMS: atom_id res chain seq x y z
N MET A 1 -22.52 17.21 -12.82
CA MET A 1 -21.15 16.66 -12.85
C MET A 1 -21.05 15.45 -13.76
N THR A 2 -21.85 14.42 -13.59
CA THR A 2 -21.86 13.22 -14.45
C THR A 2 -21.92 13.53 -15.95
N THR A 3 -22.87 14.40 -16.36
CA THR A 3 -22.98 14.84 -17.76
C THR A 3 -21.69 15.51 -18.26
N THR A 4 -21.04 16.29 -17.42
CA THR A 4 -19.78 16.98 -17.76
C THR A 4 -18.66 15.97 -18.00
N VAL A 5 -18.46 15.03 -17.07
CA VAL A 5 -17.43 13.99 -17.14
C VAL A 5 -17.67 13.08 -18.37
N THR A 6 -18.92 12.69 -18.62
CA THR A 6 -19.29 11.89 -19.80
C THR A 6 -19.04 12.65 -21.11
N SER A 7 -19.25 13.98 -21.15
CA SER A 7 -18.97 14.78 -22.35
C SER A 7 -17.48 14.87 -22.69
N LEU A 8 -16.59 14.61 -21.72
CA LEU A 8 -15.14 14.48 -21.91
C LEU A 8 -14.72 13.09 -22.39
N GLY A 9 -15.65 12.17 -22.56
CA GLY A 9 -15.39 10.82 -23.04
C GLY A 9 -15.08 9.80 -21.94
N HIS A 10 -15.26 10.19 -20.66
CA HIS A 10 -15.07 9.29 -19.53
C HIS A 10 -16.37 8.56 -19.17
N GLU A 11 -16.24 7.34 -18.69
CA GLU A 11 -17.34 6.55 -18.16
C GLU A 11 -17.47 6.78 -16.64
N VAL A 12 -18.69 7.06 -16.18
CA VAL A 12 -18.98 7.20 -14.76
C VAL A 12 -19.45 5.85 -14.23
N VAL A 13 -18.57 5.14 -13.55
CA VAL A 13 -18.82 3.77 -13.04
C VAL A 13 -19.59 3.77 -11.72
N GLY A 14 -19.69 4.91 -11.04
CA GLY A 14 -20.49 5.01 -9.82
C GLY A 14 -20.57 6.40 -9.24
N GLU A 15 -21.60 6.64 -8.45
CA GLU A 15 -21.86 7.87 -7.71
C GLU A 15 -22.33 7.54 -6.29
N GLY A 16 -22.03 8.40 -5.35
CA GLY A 16 -22.49 8.28 -3.98
C GLY A 16 -22.37 9.60 -3.23
N ALA A 17 -23.21 9.76 -2.23
CA ALA A 17 -23.20 10.93 -1.34
C ALA A 17 -22.75 10.59 0.09
N ASP A 18 -22.62 9.32 0.41
CA ASP A 18 -22.23 8.83 1.73
C ASP A 18 -20.98 7.93 1.65
N LEU A 19 -20.27 7.86 2.77
CA LEU A 19 -19.00 7.12 2.88
C LEU A 19 -19.12 5.63 2.55
N GLU A 20 -20.19 4.98 2.99
CA GLU A 20 -20.39 3.55 2.82
C GLU A 20 -20.60 3.18 1.35
N THR A 21 -21.46 3.94 0.67
CA THR A 21 -21.73 3.76 -0.77
C THR A 21 -20.47 3.98 -1.59
N ILE A 22 -19.71 5.05 -1.31
CA ILE A 22 -18.50 5.36 -2.06
C ILE A 22 -17.41 4.34 -1.83
N ALA A 23 -17.14 3.93 -0.58
CA ALA A 23 -16.17 2.90 -0.29
C ALA A 23 -16.51 1.59 -1.01
N ARG A 24 -17.77 1.17 -0.99
CA ARG A 24 -18.24 -0.03 -1.68
C ARG A 24 -18.07 0.06 -3.20
N VAL A 25 -18.48 1.17 -3.81
CA VAL A 25 -18.36 1.38 -5.26
C VAL A 25 -16.91 1.42 -5.68
N THR A 26 -16.06 2.13 -4.95
CA THR A 26 -14.63 2.27 -5.28
C THR A 26 -13.90 0.92 -5.25
N VAL A 27 -14.22 0.06 -4.29
CA VAL A 27 -13.64 -1.30 -4.20
C VAL A 27 -14.19 -2.24 -5.27
N ALA A 28 -15.49 -2.11 -5.61
CA ALA A 28 -16.14 -3.00 -6.57
C ALA A 28 -15.79 -2.67 -8.03
N GLU A 29 -15.78 -1.38 -8.36
CA GLU A 29 -15.64 -0.92 -9.75
C GLU A 29 -14.21 -0.53 -10.13
N LEU A 30 -13.30 -0.38 -9.15
CA LEU A 30 -11.88 -0.03 -9.33
C LEU A 30 -11.69 1.15 -10.32
N PRO A 31 -12.26 2.33 -10.05
CA PRO A 31 -12.20 3.46 -10.95
C PRO A 31 -10.76 3.94 -11.16
N ASP A 32 -10.48 4.48 -12.35
CA ASP A 32 -9.17 5.09 -12.65
C ASP A 32 -8.97 6.42 -11.90
N VAL A 33 -10.05 7.13 -11.56
CA VAL A 33 -10.02 8.41 -10.84
C VAL A 33 -11.30 8.61 -10.03
N ALA A 34 -11.18 9.24 -8.86
CA ALA A 34 -12.31 9.64 -8.03
C ALA A 34 -12.42 11.18 -7.98
N LEU A 35 -13.59 11.71 -8.34
CA LEU A 35 -13.90 13.13 -8.22
C LEU A 35 -14.76 13.37 -6.98
N VAL A 36 -14.26 14.18 -6.03
CA VAL A 36 -14.96 14.51 -4.79
C VAL A 36 -15.44 15.96 -4.82
N ILE A 37 -16.76 16.16 -4.90
CA ILE A 37 -17.35 17.49 -4.85
C ILE A 37 -17.45 17.92 -3.39
N VAL A 38 -16.77 19.01 -3.06
CA VAL A 38 -16.81 19.63 -1.73
C VAL A 38 -18.01 20.57 -1.66
N GLY A 39 -19.02 20.16 -0.91
CA GLY A 39 -20.19 21.00 -0.61
C GLY A 39 -19.98 21.85 0.64
N GLU A 40 -21.08 22.28 1.25
CA GLU A 40 -21.07 23.13 2.47
C GLU A 40 -20.42 22.43 3.69
N ASN A 41 -20.36 21.09 3.70
CA ASN A 41 -19.76 20.32 4.79
C ASN A 41 -18.35 19.86 4.44
N SER A 42 -17.40 20.74 4.63
CA SER A 42 -15.96 20.45 4.38
C SER A 42 -15.39 19.32 5.23
N LEU A 43 -15.88 19.10 6.46
CA LEU A 43 -15.43 18.00 7.32
C LEU A 43 -15.83 16.65 6.74
N GLN A 44 -17.06 16.52 6.26
CA GLN A 44 -17.52 15.29 5.61
C GLN A 44 -16.72 15.00 4.33
N ALA A 45 -16.40 16.04 3.55
CA ALA A 45 -15.57 15.90 2.36
C ALA A 45 -14.15 15.44 2.69
N LEU A 46 -13.54 15.93 3.78
CA LEU A 46 -12.22 15.46 4.23
C LEU A 46 -12.24 13.99 4.70
N GLU A 47 -13.29 13.55 5.40
CA GLU A 47 -13.46 12.15 5.78
C GLU A 47 -13.62 11.24 4.55
N LEU A 48 -14.40 11.70 3.57
CA LEU A 48 -14.57 11.01 2.30
C LEU A 48 -13.25 10.87 1.55
N ILE A 49 -12.51 11.96 1.39
CA ILE A 49 -11.17 11.97 0.77
C ILE A 49 -10.26 10.97 1.48
N ARG A 50 -10.19 11.01 2.81
CA ARG A 50 -9.37 10.10 3.59
C ARG A 50 -9.72 8.62 3.33
N THR A 51 -11.01 8.31 3.25
CA THR A 51 -11.49 6.95 3.01
C THR A 51 -11.12 6.48 1.60
N ILE A 52 -11.36 7.32 0.57
CA ILE A 52 -11.05 6.96 -0.81
C ILE A 52 -9.53 6.79 -0.99
N VAL A 53 -8.73 7.72 -0.51
CA VAL A 53 -7.26 7.64 -0.63
C VAL A 53 -6.70 6.39 0.05
N ARG A 54 -7.30 5.94 1.15
CA ARG A 54 -6.84 4.76 1.88
C ARG A 54 -7.30 3.45 1.25
N GLU A 55 -8.51 3.41 0.71
CA GLU A 55 -9.16 2.17 0.27
C GLU A 55 -9.17 2.01 -1.26
N ALA A 56 -9.14 3.12 -2.00
CA ALA A 56 -9.10 3.12 -3.44
C ALA A 56 -7.67 3.22 -3.95
N ALA A 57 -7.31 2.33 -4.84
CA ALA A 57 -6.05 2.41 -5.57
C ALA A 57 -6.13 3.39 -6.75
N CYS A 58 -6.78 4.55 -6.57
CA CYS A 58 -6.95 5.56 -7.61
C CYS A 58 -6.70 6.98 -7.08
N PRO A 59 -6.28 7.92 -7.95
CA PRO A 59 -6.10 9.31 -7.57
C PRO A 59 -7.42 9.98 -7.23
N VAL A 60 -7.39 10.87 -6.23
CA VAL A 60 -8.54 11.67 -5.83
C VAL A 60 -8.34 13.11 -6.29
N ILE A 61 -9.34 13.67 -6.96
CA ILE A 61 -9.40 15.07 -7.36
C ILE A 61 -10.56 15.72 -6.58
N ALA A 62 -10.26 16.80 -5.85
CA ALA A 62 -11.29 17.57 -5.15
C ALA A 62 -11.86 18.68 -6.06
N ILE A 63 -13.17 18.81 -6.10
CA ILE A 63 -13.86 19.93 -6.77
C ILE A 63 -14.38 20.86 -5.68
N LEU A 64 -13.84 22.07 -5.59
CA LEU A 64 -14.06 22.94 -4.45
C LEU A 64 -14.10 24.42 -4.83
N ASP A 65 -14.59 25.26 -3.91
CA ASP A 65 -14.42 26.69 -4.01
C ASP A 65 -12.96 27.06 -3.65
N VAL A 66 -12.26 27.69 -4.60
CA VAL A 66 -10.82 28.02 -4.47
C VAL A 66 -10.50 28.97 -3.31
N GLN A 67 -11.51 29.62 -2.73
CA GLN A 67 -11.33 30.55 -1.62
C GLN A 67 -11.04 29.87 -0.28
N ASP A 68 -11.33 28.58 -0.14
CA ASP A 68 -11.02 27.82 1.09
C ASP A 68 -9.62 27.21 1.08
N ARG A 69 -8.61 28.06 1.26
CA ARG A 69 -7.21 27.60 1.36
C ARG A 69 -6.98 26.61 2.50
N ALA A 70 -7.68 26.76 3.62
CA ALA A 70 -7.53 25.85 4.75
C ALA A 70 -7.98 24.43 4.41
N PHE A 71 -9.05 24.30 3.63
CA PHE A 71 -9.49 23.03 3.10
C PHE A 71 -8.48 22.43 2.13
N VAL A 72 -7.98 23.23 1.17
CA VAL A 72 -6.98 22.78 0.18
C VAL A 72 -5.74 22.21 0.88
N ASP A 73 -5.22 22.91 1.89
CA ASP A 73 -4.06 22.47 2.65
C ASP A 73 -4.31 21.15 3.40
N GLN A 74 -5.50 20.96 3.96
CA GLN A 74 -5.88 19.72 4.65
C GLN A 74 -6.07 18.57 3.67
N ALA A 75 -6.78 18.79 2.56
CA ALA A 75 -7.00 17.80 1.52
C ALA A 75 -5.68 17.35 0.85
N ALA A 76 -4.75 18.28 0.63
CA ALA A 76 -3.42 17.96 0.12
C ALA A 76 -2.63 17.04 1.07
N ARG A 77 -2.73 17.28 2.39
CA ARG A 77 -2.11 16.40 3.42
C ARG A 77 -2.75 15.01 3.48
N LEU A 78 -4.00 14.90 3.06
CA LEU A 78 -4.69 13.60 2.96
C LEU A 78 -4.34 12.83 1.68
N GLY A 79 -3.66 13.46 0.72
CA GLY A 79 -3.16 12.80 -0.49
C GLY A 79 -4.03 12.99 -1.73
N ILE A 80 -4.78 14.10 -1.86
CA ILE A 80 -5.40 14.43 -3.15
C ILE A 80 -4.30 14.74 -4.18
N PHE A 81 -4.52 14.32 -5.42
CA PHE A 81 -3.55 14.52 -6.50
C PHE A 81 -3.74 15.84 -7.24
N SER A 82 -4.96 16.38 -7.23
CA SER A 82 -5.30 17.66 -7.82
C SER A 82 -6.58 18.23 -7.21
N TYR A 83 -6.88 19.48 -7.52
CA TYR A 83 -8.18 20.08 -7.26
C TYR A 83 -8.64 20.92 -8.46
N ILE A 84 -9.95 21.08 -8.61
CA ILE A 84 -10.60 21.85 -9.66
C ILE A 84 -11.47 22.91 -9.00
N ALA A 85 -11.44 24.15 -9.53
CA ALA A 85 -12.33 25.19 -9.08
C ALA A 85 -13.79 24.85 -9.44
N HIS A 86 -14.71 25.14 -8.51
CA HIS A 86 -16.13 24.98 -8.81
C HIS A 86 -16.52 25.94 -9.94
N GLY A 87 -17.08 25.41 -11.03
CA GLY A 87 -17.40 26.20 -12.22
C GLY A 87 -16.27 26.32 -13.25
N GLY A 88 -15.17 25.59 -13.06
CA GLY A 88 -14.11 25.42 -14.06
C GLY A 88 -14.64 24.89 -15.40
N ASP A 89 -13.96 25.21 -16.48
CA ASP A 89 -14.35 24.76 -17.80
C ASP A 89 -13.96 23.29 -18.07
N LEU A 90 -14.40 22.76 -19.20
CA LEU A 90 -14.15 21.36 -19.59
C LEU A 90 -12.67 21.08 -19.82
N GLU A 91 -11.91 22.05 -20.33
CA GLU A 91 -10.49 21.90 -20.61
C GLU A 91 -9.69 21.84 -19.31
N GLU A 92 -10.02 22.69 -18.33
CA GLU A 92 -9.42 22.65 -16.99
C GLU A 92 -9.70 21.31 -16.29
N MET A 93 -10.92 20.80 -16.41
CA MET A 93 -11.30 19.51 -15.85
C MET A 93 -10.50 18.37 -16.49
N GLN A 94 -10.44 18.32 -17.81
CA GLN A 94 -9.65 17.29 -18.53
C GLN A 94 -8.17 17.34 -18.14
N SER A 95 -7.57 18.55 -18.17
CA SER A 95 -6.17 18.74 -17.78
C SER A 95 -5.90 18.28 -16.34
N SER A 96 -6.83 18.54 -15.41
CA SER A 96 -6.68 18.12 -14.03
C SER A 96 -6.75 16.60 -13.87
N ILE A 97 -7.61 15.93 -14.63
CA ILE A 97 -7.72 14.47 -14.67
C ILE A 97 -6.40 13.88 -15.22
N ASP A 98 -5.92 14.35 -16.36
CA ASP A 98 -4.70 13.86 -17.01
C ASP A 98 -3.48 13.99 -16.09
N VAL A 99 -3.31 15.17 -15.46
CA VAL A 99 -2.22 15.42 -14.50
C VAL A 99 -2.33 14.54 -13.27
N ALA A 100 -3.54 14.31 -12.75
CA ALA A 100 -3.73 13.45 -11.59
C ALA A 100 -3.39 11.99 -11.90
N LEU A 101 -3.80 11.49 -13.06
CA LEU A 101 -3.49 10.13 -13.51
C LEU A 101 -1.99 9.93 -13.72
N GLU A 102 -1.32 10.88 -14.38
CA GLU A 102 0.14 10.81 -14.62
C GLU A 102 0.92 10.82 -13.30
N ARG A 103 0.62 11.76 -12.39
CA ARG A 103 1.28 11.85 -11.08
C ARG A 103 1.03 10.61 -10.22
N PHE A 104 -0.17 10.06 -10.28
CA PHE A 104 -0.50 8.84 -9.55
C PHE A 104 0.30 7.64 -10.07
N ALA A 105 0.41 7.50 -11.39
CA ALA A 105 1.21 6.45 -12.01
C ALA A 105 2.69 6.58 -11.64
N GLU A 106 3.25 7.80 -11.65
CA GLU A 106 4.63 8.06 -11.22
C GLU A 106 4.85 7.73 -9.74
N TYR A 107 3.93 8.15 -8.87
CA TYR A 107 3.99 7.88 -7.43
C TYR A 107 4.01 6.38 -7.15
N HIS A 108 3.10 5.61 -7.75
CA HIS A 108 3.05 4.16 -7.55
C HIS A 108 4.23 3.42 -8.20
N ALA A 109 4.77 3.92 -9.31
CA ALA A 109 5.99 3.39 -9.89
C ALA A 109 7.18 3.53 -8.92
N LEU A 110 7.29 4.68 -8.26
CA LEU A 110 8.31 4.95 -7.23
C LEU A 110 8.08 4.09 -5.99
N GLU A 111 6.87 4.07 -5.43
CA GLU A 111 6.53 3.21 -4.28
C GLU A 111 6.82 1.74 -4.57
N GLY A 112 6.40 1.26 -5.74
CA GLY A 112 6.70 -0.10 -6.18
C GLY A 112 8.20 -0.38 -6.29
N ALA A 113 9.01 0.58 -6.72
CA ALA A 113 10.46 0.46 -6.77
C ALA A 113 11.07 0.39 -5.37
N PHE A 114 10.63 1.26 -4.45
CA PHE A 114 11.07 1.25 -3.05
C PHE A 114 10.61 0.00 -2.31
N GLY A 115 9.35 -0.41 -2.48
CA GLY A 115 8.81 -1.62 -1.88
C GLY A 115 9.57 -2.88 -2.32
N ARG A 116 9.83 -3.02 -3.61
CA ARG A 116 10.62 -4.12 -4.15
C ARG A 116 12.04 -4.16 -3.59
N ARG A 117 12.68 -3.00 -3.46
CA ARG A 117 14.02 -2.91 -2.85
C ARG A 117 13.98 -3.31 -1.39
N ALA A 118 13.02 -2.81 -0.61
CA ALA A 118 12.86 -3.14 0.80
C ALA A 118 12.62 -4.64 1.03
N VAL A 119 11.82 -5.30 0.20
CA VAL A 119 11.60 -6.75 0.26
C VAL A 119 12.89 -7.52 0.00
N THR A 120 13.65 -7.14 -1.03
CA THR A 120 14.92 -7.79 -1.35
C THR A 120 15.95 -7.62 -0.22
N GLU A 121 16.09 -6.41 0.33
CA GLU A 121 16.99 -6.14 1.47
C GLU A 121 16.61 -6.96 2.71
N ARG A 122 15.31 -7.03 3.01
CA ARG A 122 14.83 -7.83 4.14
C ARG A 122 15.13 -9.32 3.98
N VAL A 123 14.97 -9.85 2.77
CA VAL A 123 15.28 -11.27 2.50
C VAL A 123 16.77 -11.52 2.51
N LYS A 124 17.62 -10.59 2.05
CA LYS A 124 19.07 -10.69 2.24
C LYS A 124 19.41 -10.84 3.73
N GLY A 125 18.84 -10.01 4.60
CA GLY A 125 19.03 -10.14 6.05
C GLY A 125 18.66 -11.51 6.60
N ILE A 126 17.52 -12.07 6.18
CA ILE A 126 17.09 -13.42 6.57
C ILE A 126 18.09 -14.49 6.10
N LEU A 127 18.57 -14.38 4.87
CA LEU A 127 19.56 -15.35 4.32
C LEU A 127 20.91 -15.24 5.02
N MET A 128 21.36 -14.03 5.33
CA MET A 128 22.58 -13.78 6.10
C MET A 128 22.51 -14.46 7.47
N GLU A 129 21.43 -14.27 8.19
CA GLU A 129 21.21 -14.87 9.52
C GLU A 129 21.13 -16.40 9.43
N ARG A 130 20.36 -16.92 8.49
CA ARG A 130 20.07 -18.36 8.39
C ARG A 130 21.27 -19.18 7.88
N HIS A 131 22.05 -18.62 6.98
CA HIS A 131 23.16 -19.32 6.33
C HIS A 131 24.54 -18.87 6.81
N GLY A 132 24.61 -17.86 7.68
CA GLY A 132 25.88 -17.31 8.17
C GLY A 132 26.74 -16.69 7.07
N VAL A 133 26.13 -16.13 6.04
CA VAL A 133 26.79 -15.54 4.89
C VAL A 133 26.77 -14.02 4.95
N ASP A 134 27.66 -13.36 4.20
CA ASP A 134 27.63 -11.90 4.04
C ASP A 134 26.53 -11.44 3.06
N GLU A 135 26.39 -10.14 2.94
CA GLU A 135 25.37 -9.49 2.10
C GLU A 135 25.51 -9.85 0.62
N GLN A 136 26.76 -9.93 0.13
CA GLN A 136 27.03 -10.24 -1.26
C GLN A 136 26.62 -11.69 -1.58
N HIS A 137 27.01 -12.65 -0.77
CA HIS A 137 26.62 -14.05 -0.94
C HIS A 137 25.11 -14.25 -0.81
N ALA A 138 24.44 -13.57 0.14
CA ALA A 138 22.99 -13.61 0.26
C ALA A 138 22.29 -13.11 -1.01
N PHE A 139 22.80 -12.04 -1.63
CA PHE A 139 22.27 -11.54 -2.90
C PHE A 139 22.55 -12.52 -4.05
N GLU A 140 23.71 -13.13 -4.10
CA GLU A 140 24.05 -14.14 -5.12
C GLU A 140 23.13 -15.35 -5.02
N MET A 141 22.82 -15.83 -3.82
CA MET A 141 21.84 -16.91 -3.59
C MET A 141 20.46 -16.57 -4.19
N LEU A 142 19.96 -15.36 -3.94
CA LEU A 142 18.68 -14.89 -4.51
C LEU A 142 18.75 -14.84 -6.05
N ARG A 143 19.82 -14.29 -6.58
CA ARG A 143 20.02 -14.13 -8.02
C ARG A 143 20.09 -15.46 -8.75
N ASP A 144 20.84 -16.40 -8.20
CA ASP A 144 21.04 -17.71 -8.81
C ASP A 144 19.76 -18.55 -8.77
N HIS A 145 18.99 -18.45 -7.67
CA HIS A 145 17.67 -19.06 -7.61
C HIS A 145 16.69 -18.42 -8.60
N ALA A 146 16.70 -17.09 -8.74
CA ALA A 146 15.88 -16.37 -9.71
C ALA A 146 16.20 -16.80 -11.15
N ARG A 147 17.48 -16.93 -11.48
CA ARG A 147 17.94 -17.42 -12.79
C ARG A 147 17.55 -18.86 -13.05
N SER A 148 17.78 -19.77 -12.09
CA SER A 148 17.45 -21.19 -12.24
C SER A 148 15.94 -21.44 -12.40
N THR A 149 15.10 -20.60 -11.82
CA THR A 149 13.64 -20.70 -11.88
C THR A 149 12.99 -19.79 -12.95
N ASN A 150 13.79 -19.03 -13.69
CA ASN A 150 13.35 -18.01 -14.67
C ASN A 150 12.33 -17.01 -14.08
N ARG A 151 12.57 -16.57 -12.85
CA ARG A 151 11.75 -15.60 -12.12
C ARG A 151 12.51 -14.31 -11.87
N LYS A 152 11.78 -13.22 -11.59
CA LYS A 152 12.42 -11.97 -11.12
C LYS A 152 12.92 -12.17 -9.69
N ILE A 153 14.05 -11.53 -9.34
CA ILE A 153 14.63 -11.57 -7.98
C ILE A 153 13.59 -11.14 -6.94
N VAL A 154 12.77 -10.17 -7.25
CA VAL A 154 11.71 -9.66 -6.37
C VAL A 154 10.65 -10.73 -6.09
N ASP A 155 10.18 -11.44 -7.11
CA ASP A 155 9.18 -12.49 -6.95
C ASP A 155 9.71 -13.65 -6.08
N VAL A 156 10.99 -13.93 -6.19
CA VAL A 156 11.68 -14.91 -5.33
C VAL A 156 11.75 -14.39 -3.90
N ALA A 157 12.14 -13.13 -3.72
CA ALA A 157 12.22 -12.51 -2.40
C ALA A 157 10.85 -12.46 -1.71
N GLU A 158 9.79 -12.10 -2.41
CA GLU A 158 8.42 -12.14 -1.88
C GLU A 158 8.00 -13.54 -1.45
N ALA A 159 8.29 -14.57 -2.25
CA ALA A 159 8.00 -15.95 -1.91
C ALA A 159 8.75 -16.42 -0.67
N VAL A 160 10.02 -16.06 -0.53
CA VAL A 160 10.82 -16.34 0.67
C VAL A 160 10.24 -15.65 1.89
N LEU A 161 9.89 -14.38 1.78
CA LEU A 161 9.30 -13.61 2.88
C LEU A 161 7.93 -14.17 3.30
N ALA A 162 7.10 -14.58 2.35
CA ALA A 162 5.82 -15.22 2.62
C ALA A 162 5.99 -16.55 3.37
N SER A 163 6.92 -17.39 2.92
CA SER A 163 7.21 -18.66 3.59
C SER A 163 7.78 -18.45 5.00
N TYR A 164 8.63 -17.47 5.19
CA TYR A 164 9.22 -17.15 6.49
C TYR A 164 8.17 -16.69 7.52
N ARG A 165 7.14 -15.97 7.09
CA ARG A 165 6.01 -15.55 7.96
C ARG A 165 5.12 -16.70 8.40
N LEU A 166 5.11 -17.81 7.67
CA LEU A 166 4.31 -19.00 7.97
C LEU A 166 5.07 -20.00 8.89
N LEU A 167 6.38 -19.84 9.03
CA LEU A 167 7.15 -20.69 9.95
C LEU A 167 7.05 -20.12 11.36
N PRO A 168 6.71 -20.93 12.37
CA PRO A 168 6.79 -20.48 13.76
C PRO A 168 8.22 -20.06 14.06
N SER A 169 8.38 -18.91 14.73
CA SER A 169 9.67 -18.45 15.22
C SER A 169 10.33 -19.61 15.98
N GLY A 170 11.50 -20.03 15.51
CA GLY A 170 12.21 -21.16 16.10
C GLY A 170 12.34 -20.95 17.62
N LYS A 171 12.02 -21.98 18.37
CA LYS A 171 12.12 -22.00 19.83
C LYS A 171 13.47 -21.46 20.27
N ASP A 172 13.43 -20.58 21.25
CA ASP A 172 14.55 -20.22 22.10
C ASP A 172 15.31 -21.51 22.54
N PRO A 173 16.62 -21.63 22.31
CA PRO A 173 17.38 -22.78 22.77
C PRO A 173 17.47 -22.92 24.30
N ALA A 174 16.94 -21.96 25.06
CA ALA A 174 16.95 -21.96 26.52
C ALA A 174 15.94 -22.93 27.19
N SER A 175 15.08 -23.62 26.43
CA SER A 175 14.07 -24.52 27.00
C SER A 175 14.45 -26.01 27.00
N LEU A 176 15.71 -26.37 26.72
CA LEU A 176 16.16 -27.77 26.69
C LEU A 176 17.06 -28.19 27.86
N GLU A 177 17.29 -27.32 28.87
CA GLU A 177 18.17 -27.66 29.99
C GLU A 177 17.49 -27.88 31.36
N GLU A 178 16.17 -27.89 31.45
CA GLU A 178 15.49 -28.22 32.72
C GLU A 178 14.78 -29.57 32.68
N GLY A 179 15.51 -30.63 32.43
CA GLY A 179 14.89 -31.96 32.35
C GLY A 179 15.81 -33.15 32.60
N SER A 180 16.83 -33.02 33.43
CA SER A 180 17.50 -34.25 33.94
C SER A 180 18.49 -33.93 35.06
N PHE A 181 18.04 -33.93 36.27
CA PHE A 181 18.84 -34.37 37.41
C PHE A 181 17.96 -34.46 38.66
N SER A 182 17.20 -35.52 38.79
CA SER A 182 16.80 -36.04 40.12
C SER A 182 17.38 -37.44 40.26
N ARG A 183 18.56 -37.45 40.82
CA ARG A 183 19.25 -38.66 41.21
C ARG A 183 18.62 -39.14 42.53
N THR A 184 18.10 -40.29 42.48
CA THR A 184 17.76 -41.11 43.63
C THR A 184 19.04 -41.42 44.41
N GLU A 185 19.07 -41.00 45.67
CA GLU A 185 19.90 -41.63 46.69
C GLU A 185 18.95 -42.06 47.80
N ASP A 186 18.57 -43.30 47.73
CA ASP A 186 18.11 -44.06 48.90
C ASP A 186 19.16 -45.13 49.14
N GLU A 187 19.90 -44.99 50.22
CA GLU A 187 20.62 -46.03 50.90
C GLU A 187 20.33 -45.91 52.36
N GLY A 188 19.56 -46.76 52.86
CA GLY A 188 19.67 -47.86 53.75
C GLY A 188 20.51 -47.65 55.00
N ARG A 189 19.92 -47.76 56.13
CA ARG A 189 20.50 -48.55 57.20
C ARG A 189 19.59 -48.63 58.44
N ALA A 190 19.46 -49.87 58.86
CA ALA A 190 19.22 -50.44 60.19
C ALA A 190 17.80 -50.58 60.67
#